data_760198a066f854da62bfa6c34b76988e
#
_entry.id   760198a066f854da62bfa6c34b76988e
#
_cell.length_a   1.000
_cell.length_b   1.000
_cell.length_c   1.000
_cell.angle_alpha   90.00
_cell.angle_beta   90.00
_cell.angle_gamma   90.00
#
_symmetry.space_group_name_H-M   'P 1'
#
loop_
_entity.id
_entity.type
_entity.pdbx_description
1 polymer ?
#
loop_
_entity_poly.entity_id
_entity_poly.type
_entity_poly.pdbx_seq_one_letter_code
_entity_poly.pdbx_strand_id
1 'polypeptide(L)'
;MGWPYQALSAAFGIADAVVPNALLPSTDPDALIKAAGTNPAPGAREGLRQLVTAIDAASKLTFFGKVSLRWDMIRLLRNAQKVEDAQRNAAIAAAPVQAPIFILGLPRSGTTFLHSLLAEDHDNRVPRNWQTIYPGERPADFDPHTDQRVRAVDRQLKMFAGLAPGFAAMHPIAADSPQECSEITAHVFQSLRFDTTFRVPSYLRWVEAYGHHEAFEFHKRFLQYLQAGVPRRWVLKCPDHTFSLEAIMAVYPDAHFVVVHRDPIAVLGSVAHLTEVLRKPFLSNIDPAEIGAQVGARWIEGANLLLEFDRRPDVAPERKIHVHYEELTRSPLAVIERIYSHFRLPLRAQAVAAISEKILAKPHGGYGKHAPYSLETFKLSPQMLQSQFAPYVSQYCR
;
A
#
# COMPACT_ATOMS: atom_id res chain seq x y z
N MET A 1 -8.64 -9.81 25.14
CA MET A 1 -9.24 -10.08 23.81
C MET A 1 -8.47 -11.13 22.97
N GLY A 2 -7.73 -12.05 23.56
CA GLY A 2 -6.85 -12.99 22.85
C GLY A 2 -7.41 -14.39 22.51
N TRP A 3 -8.38 -14.85 23.27
CA TRP A 3 -8.79 -16.27 23.23
C TRP A 3 -9.44 -16.76 21.93
N PRO A 4 -10.38 -16.09 21.29
CA PRO A 4 -11.00 -16.61 20.07
C PRO A 4 -10.04 -16.66 18.86
N TYR A 5 -9.04 -15.79 18.78
CA TYR A 5 -8.09 -15.75 17.66
C TYR A 5 -6.93 -16.72 17.82
N GLN A 6 -6.50 -17.03 19.05
CA GLN A 6 -5.55 -18.11 19.32
C GLN A 6 -6.15 -19.48 18.96
N ALA A 7 -7.43 -19.68 19.29
CA ALA A 7 -8.16 -20.88 18.89
C ALA A 7 -8.28 -21.00 17.35
N LEU A 8 -8.48 -19.88 16.65
CA LEU A 8 -8.54 -19.84 15.19
C LEU A 8 -7.19 -20.18 14.55
N SER A 9 -6.10 -19.63 15.07
CA SER A 9 -4.74 -19.93 14.63
C SER A 9 -4.40 -21.42 14.84
N ALA A 10 -4.79 -21.99 15.98
CA ALA A 10 -4.62 -23.42 16.26
C ALA A 10 -5.47 -24.28 15.31
N ALA A 11 -6.71 -23.88 15.02
CA ALA A 11 -7.58 -24.59 14.08
C ALA A 11 -7.00 -24.59 12.66
N PHE A 12 -6.42 -23.49 12.20
CA PHE A 12 -5.73 -23.43 10.91
C PHE A 12 -4.46 -24.30 10.89
N GLY A 13 -3.69 -24.35 11.98
CA GLY A 13 -2.54 -25.26 12.10
C GLY A 13 -2.94 -26.74 12.03
N ILE A 14 -4.07 -27.11 12.63
CA ILE A 14 -4.63 -28.46 12.50
C ILE A 14 -5.09 -28.72 11.05
N ALA A 15 -5.75 -27.74 10.42
CA ALA A 15 -6.19 -27.88 9.03
C ALA A 15 -5.01 -28.07 8.07
N ASP A 16 -3.88 -27.38 8.28
CA ASP A 16 -2.64 -27.58 7.52
C ASP A 16 -2.12 -29.01 7.58
N ALA A 17 -2.28 -29.68 8.74
CA ALA A 17 -1.80 -31.05 8.94
C ALA A 17 -2.76 -32.11 8.41
N VAL A 18 -4.06 -31.85 8.34
CA VAL A 18 -5.11 -32.88 8.13
C VAL A 18 -5.81 -32.73 6.78
N VAL A 19 -5.93 -31.52 6.22
CA VAL A 19 -6.68 -31.30 4.97
C VAL A 19 -5.78 -31.55 3.75
N PRO A 20 -6.05 -32.60 2.96
CA PRO A 20 -5.30 -32.82 1.72
C PRO A 20 -5.45 -31.65 0.75
N ASN A 21 -4.36 -31.28 0.09
CA ASN A 21 -4.36 -30.20 -0.90
C ASN A 21 -5.41 -30.40 -2.02
N ALA A 22 -5.69 -31.66 -2.39
CA ALA A 22 -6.68 -32.01 -3.40
C ALA A 22 -8.13 -31.64 -3.04
N LEU A 23 -8.41 -31.44 -1.75
CA LEU A 23 -9.73 -31.00 -1.27
C LEU A 23 -9.89 -29.48 -1.23
N LEU A 24 -8.81 -28.74 -1.44
CA LEU A 24 -8.88 -27.27 -1.48
C LEU A 24 -9.35 -26.78 -2.84
N PRO A 25 -10.15 -25.71 -2.88
CA PRO A 25 -10.57 -25.10 -4.13
C PRO A 25 -9.36 -24.65 -4.96
N SER A 26 -9.41 -24.88 -6.27
CA SER A 26 -8.35 -24.52 -7.20
C SER A 26 -7.99 -23.03 -7.14
N THR A 27 -6.69 -22.73 -7.22
CA THR A 27 -6.12 -21.40 -7.43
C THR A 27 -5.68 -21.19 -8.86
N ASP A 28 -5.97 -22.12 -9.76
CA ASP A 28 -5.74 -21.97 -11.20
C ASP A 28 -6.37 -20.68 -11.73
N PRO A 29 -5.68 -19.90 -12.56
CA PRO A 29 -6.16 -18.59 -13.04
C PRO A 29 -7.50 -18.64 -13.76
N ASP A 30 -7.73 -19.61 -14.62
CA ASP A 30 -9.00 -19.72 -15.37
C ASP A 30 -10.14 -20.20 -14.45
N ALA A 31 -9.85 -21.06 -13.48
CA ALA A 31 -10.81 -21.45 -12.44
C ALA A 31 -11.18 -20.26 -11.54
N LEU A 32 -10.23 -19.36 -11.23
CA LEU A 32 -10.48 -18.13 -10.46
C LEU A 32 -11.36 -17.16 -11.26
N ILE A 33 -11.05 -16.91 -12.52
CA ILE A 33 -11.83 -16.05 -13.43
C ILE A 33 -13.25 -16.59 -13.57
N LYS A 34 -13.41 -17.90 -13.80
CA LYS A 34 -14.72 -18.55 -13.85
C LYS A 34 -15.48 -18.41 -12.55
N ALA A 35 -14.84 -18.60 -11.40
CA ALA A 35 -15.46 -18.45 -10.07
C ALA A 35 -15.83 -17.00 -9.74
N ALA A 36 -15.08 -16.04 -10.28
CA ALA A 36 -15.41 -14.62 -10.19
C ALA A 36 -16.60 -14.24 -11.08
N GLY A 37 -16.85 -14.96 -12.18
CA GLY A 37 -17.85 -14.64 -13.18
C GLY A 37 -17.49 -13.37 -13.99
N THR A 38 -16.20 -13.16 -14.26
CA THR A 38 -15.68 -11.94 -14.91
C THR A 38 -14.89 -12.28 -16.16
N ASN A 39 -14.59 -11.24 -16.95
CA ASN A 39 -13.72 -11.35 -18.12
C ASN A 39 -12.67 -10.24 -18.05
N PRO A 40 -11.57 -10.44 -17.34
CA PRO A 40 -10.53 -9.42 -17.16
C PRO A 40 -9.84 -9.07 -18.47
N ALA A 41 -9.37 -7.82 -18.59
CA ALA A 41 -8.54 -7.37 -19.71
C ALA A 41 -7.29 -8.25 -19.88
N PRO A 42 -6.71 -8.34 -21.09
CA PRO A 42 -5.57 -9.22 -21.38
C PRO A 42 -4.40 -9.05 -20.39
N GLY A 43 -3.99 -7.81 -20.08
CA GLY A 43 -2.91 -7.54 -19.14
C GLY A 43 -3.23 -7.99 -17.70
N ALA A 44 -4.46 -7.78 -17.25
CA ALA A 44 -4.89 -8.25 -15.92
C ALA A 44 -4.96 -9.79 -15.85
N ARG A 45 -5.39 -10.46 -16.93
CA ARG A 45 -5.37 -11.94 -17.05
C ARG A 45 -3.93 -12.46 -17.00
N GLU A 46 -3.03 -11.83 -17.75
CA GLU A 46 -1.61 -12.20 -17.75
C GLU A 46 -0.98 -11.96 -16.37
N GLY A 47 -1.25 -10.81 -15.73
CA GLY A 47 -0.79 -10.52 -14.38
C GLY A 47 -1.22 -11.56 -13.36
N LEU A 48 -2.49 -11.99 -13.40
CA LEU A 48 -3.00 -13.07 -12.56
C LEU A 48 -2.25 -14.39 -12.81
N ARG A 49 -2.03 -14.75 -14.08
CA ARG A 49 -1.30 -15.97 -14.45
C ARG A 49 0.14 -15.94 -13.93
N GLN A 50 0.85 -14.84 -14.11
CA GLN A 50 2.23 -14.65 -13.63
C GLN A 50 2.30 -14.71 -12.10
N LEU A 51 1.34 -14.07 -11.41
CA LEU A 51 1.28 -14.08 -9.96
C LEU A 51 1.08 -15.49 -9.41
N VAL A 52 0.08 -16.21 -9.89
CA VAL A 52 -0.21 -17.59 -9.43
C VAL A 52 0.96 -18.50 -9.73
N THR A 53 1.54 -18.44 -10.93
CA THR A 53 2.73 -19.22 -11.30
C THR A 53 3.90 -18.97 -10.34
N ALA A 54 4.13 -17.68 -9.99
CA ALA A 54 5.21 -17.33 -9.06
C ALA A 54 4.93 -17.81 -7.63
N ILE A 55 3.68 -17.75 -7.18
CA ILE A 55 3.27 -18.28 -5.87
C ILE A 55 3.50 -19.79 -5.82
N ASP A 56 3.02 -20.53 -6.81
CA ASP A 56 3.16 -21.99 -6.88
C ASP A 56 4.64 -22.43 -6.92
N ALA A 57 5.47 -21.65 -7.60
CA ALA A 57 6.90 -21.96 -7.73
C ALA A 57 7.72 -21.67 -6.46
N ALA A 58 7.35 -20.64 -5.68
CA ALA A 58 8.23 -20.12 -4.63
C ALA A 58 7.60 -20.07 -3.23
N SER A 59 6.27 -20.05 -3.12
CA SER A 59 5.55 -19.93 -1.85
C SER A 59 4.98 -21.29 -1.40
N LYS A 60 5.31 -21.71 -0.17
CA LYS A 60 4.62 -22.85 0.46
C LYS A 60 3.46 -22.30 1.29
N LEU A 61 2.29 -22.23 0.66
CA LEU A 61 1.10 -21.68 1.29
C LEU A 61 0.61 -22.56 2.45
N THR A 62 0.26 -21.91 3.57
CA THR A 62 -0.54 -22.52 4.64
C THR A 62 -1.98 -22.75 4.15
N PHE A 63 -2.79 -23.49 4.91
CA PHE A 63 -4.23 -23.64 4.66
C PHE A 63 -4.91 -22.27 4.57
N PHE A 64 -4.66 -21.40 5.57
CA PHE A 64 -5.14 -20.02 5.57
C PHE A 64 -4.65 -19.25 4.33
N GLY A 65 -3.37 -19.41 3.97
CA GLY A 65 -2.79 -18.80 2.78
C GLY A 65 -3.52 -19.16 1.50
N LYS A 66 -3.87 -20.44 1.30
CA LYS A 66 -4.61 -20.91 0.11
C LYS A 66 -6.03 -20.36 0.05
N VAL A 67 -6.76 -20.45 1.17
CA VAL A 67 -8.14 -19.95 1.26
C VAL A 67 -8.18 -18.44 1.04
N SER A 68 -7.26 -17.73 1.67
CA SER A 68 -7.16 -16.27 1.56
C SER A 68 -6.73 -15.81 0.16
N LEU A 69 -5.76 -16.50 -0.47
CA LEU A 69 -5.35 -16.24 -1.84
C LEU A 69 -6.55 -16.33 -2.79
N ARG A 70 -7.28 -17.46 -2.73
CA ARG A 70 -8.46 -17.64 -3.58
C ARG A 70 -9.51 -16.57 -3.36
N TRP A 71 -9.83 -16.28 -2.11
CA TRP A 71 -10.80 -15.24 -1.76
C TRP A 71 -10.37 -13.87 -2.32
N ASP A 72 -9.11 -13.52 -2.13
CA ASP A 72 -8.57 -12.23 -2.55
C ASP A 72 -8.56 -12.08 -4.08
N MET A 73 -8.12 -13.11 -4.82
CA MET A 73 -8.11 -13.07 -6.29
C MET A 73 -9.52 -12.91 -6.86
N ILE A 74 -10.50 -13.67 -6.33
CA ILE A 74 -11.90 -13.55 -6.77
C ILE A 74 -12.47 -12.16 -6.44
N ARG A 75 -12.15 -11.62 -5.26
CA ARG A 75 -12.55 -10.27 -4.86
C ARG A 75 -11.99 -9.22 -5.81
N LEU A 76 -10.68 -9.28 -6.09
CA LEU A 76 -9.99 -8.35 -6.98
C LEU A 76 -10.60 -8.37 -8.39
N LEU A 77 -10.83 -9.56 -8.95
CA LEU A 77 -11.48 -9.72 -10.27
C LEU A 77 -12.88 -9.09 -10.31
N ARG A 78 -13.71 -9.36 -9.30
CA ARG A 78 -15.07 -8.80 -9.22
C ARG A 78 -15.07 -7.29 -9.06
N ASN A 79 -14.17 -6.77 -8.23
CA ASN A 79 -14.03 -5.34 -8.03
C ASN A 79 -13.53 -4.64 -9.29
N ALA A 80 -12.55 -5.22 -9.99
CA ALA A 80 -12.08 -4.69 -11.27
C ALA A 80 -13.23 -4.59 -12.28
N GLN A 81 -14.00 -5.67 -12.44
CA GLN A 81 -15.17 -5.66 -13.32
C GLN A 81 -16.18 -4.57 -12.94
N LYS A 82 -16.46 -4.40 -11.64
CA LYS A 82 -17.37 -3.35 -11.14
C LYS A 82 -16.88 -1.95 -11.50
N VAL A 83 -15.59 -1.69 -11.39
CA VAL A 83 -14.99 -0.40 -11.78
C VAL A 83 -15.08 -0.18 -13.29
N GLU A 84 -14.77 -1.20 -14.09
CA GLU A 84 -14.88 -1.11 -15.56
C GLU A 84 -16.34 -0.93 -16.01
N ASP A 85 -17.28 -1.61 -15.38
CA ASP A 85 -18.72 -1.43 -15.68
C ASP A 85 -19.18 -0.02 -15.35
N ALA A 86 -18.68 0.60 -14.27
CA ALA A 86 -18.99 1.96 -13.90
C ALA A 86 -18.51 2.98 -14.94
N GLN A 87 -17.44 2.68 -15.69
CA GLN A 87 -16.95 3.57 -16.77
C GLN A 87 -17.91 3.67 -17.95
N ARG A 88 -18.94 2.82 -18.05
CA ARG A 88 -20.01 2.97 -19.04
C ARG A 88 -20.89 4.19 -18.74
N ASN A 89 -20.88 4.70 -17.53
CA ASN A 89 -21.47 5.98 -17.18
C ASN A 89 -20.53 7.12 -17.59
N ALA A 90 -20.93 7.90 -18.62
CA ALA A 90 -20.12 8.98 -19.15
C ALA A 90 -19.73 10.03 -18.11
N ALA A 91 -20.57 10.29 -17.10
CA ALA A 91 -20.26 11.23 -16.01
C ALA A 91 -19.12 10.72 -15.12
N ILE A 92 -19.04 9.41 -14.88
CA ILE A 92 -17.93 8.79 -14.13
C ILE A 92 -16.65 8.79 -14.98
N ALA A 93 -16.75 8.36 -16.23
CA ALA A 93 -15.60 8.27 -17.13
C ALA A 93 -14.96 9.64 -17.41
N ALA A 94 -15.78 10.70 -17.49
CA ALA A 94 -15.31 12.06 -17.70
C ALA A 94 -14.94 12.81 -16.41
N ALA A 95 -15.13 12.20 -15.23
CA ALA A 95 -14.85 12.86 -13.96
C ALA A 95 -13.34 13.15 -13.82
N PRO A 96 -12.93 14.43 -13.67
CA PRO A 96 -11.52 14.77 -13.67
C PRO A 96 -10.84 14.33 -12.35
N VAL A 97 -9.65 13.76 -12.46
CA VAL A 97 -8.70 13.60 -11.36
C VAL A 97 -7.61 14.65 -11.56
N GLN A 98 -7.75 15.81 -10.92
CA GLN A 98 -6.92 16.99 -11.15
C GLN A 98 -5.86 17.16 -10.09
N ALA A 99 -4.64 17.44 -10.51
CA ALA A 99 -3.49 17.79 -9.68
C ALA A 99 -3.39 16.92 -8.38
N PRO A 100 -3.43 15.58 -8.49
CA PRO A 100 -3.34 14.73 -7.31
C PRO A 100 -1.99 14.89 -6.64
N ILE A 101 -1.95 14.79 -5.32
CA ILE A 101 -0.71 14.79 -4.53
C ILE A 101 -0.28 13.34 -4.30
N PHE A 102 0.89 12.97 -4.79
CA PHE A 102 1.53 11.70 -4.51
C PHE A 102 2.58 11.86 -3.41
N ILE A 103 2.41 11.12 -2.32
CA ILE A 103 3.39 11.02 -1.25
C ILE A 103 4.32 9.86 -1.56
N LEU A 104 5.58 10.19 -1.80
CA LEU A 104 6.69 9.28 -2.08
C LEU A 104 7.59 9.16 -0.85
N GLY A 105 8.43 8.13 -0.85
CA GLY A 105 9.45 7.93 0.17
C GLY A 105 9.63 6.46 0.51
N LEU A 106 10.75 6.14 1.10
CA LEU A 106 11.04 4.79 1.57
C LEU A 106 10.03 4.38 2.67
N PRO A 107 9.75 3.08 2.85
CA PRO A 107 8.88 2.64 3.93
C PRO A 107 9.38 3.15 5.28
N ARG A 108 8.44 3.40 6.21
CA ARG A 108 8.76 3.85 7.58
C ARG A 108 9.37 5.26 7.66
N SER A 109 9.32 6.04 6.59
CA SER A 109 9.78 7.44 6.57
C SER A 109 8.74 8.47 7.06
N GLY A 110 7.60 8.03 7.61
CA GLY A 110 6.55 8.93 8.11
C GLY A 110 5.47 9.26 7.07
N THR A 111 5.52 8.69 5.88
CA THR A 111 4.54 8.92 4.79
C THR A 111 3.10 8.61 5.21
N THR A 112 2.87 7.59 6.05
CA THR A 112 1.53 7.26 6.58
C THR A 112 1.02 8.35 7.52
N PHE A 113 1.88 8.93 8.36
CA PHE A 113 1.52 10.03 9.24
C PHE A 113 1.14 11.26 8.42
N LEU A 114 1.99 11.65 7.47
CA LEU A 114 1.68 12.77 6.57
C LEU A 114 0.36 12.54 5.81
N HIS A 115 0.15 11.34 5.25
CA HIS A 115 -1.09 10.98 4.55
C HIS A 115 -2.32 11.13 5.46
N SER A 116 -2.22 10.70 6.71
CA SER A 116 -3.31 10.82 7.68
C SER A 116 -3.62 12.28 8.05
N LEU A 117 -2.61 13.16 8.11
CA LEU A 117 -2.82 14.59 8.36
C LEU A 117 -3.48 15.29 7.17
N LEU A 118 -2.99 15.03 5.95
CA LEU A 118 -3.57 15.61 4.74
C LEU A 118 -5.00 15.13 4.48
N ALA A 119 -5.38 13.96 5.00
CA ALA A 119 -6.74 13.42 4.91
C ALA A 119 -7.77 14.14 5.79
N GLU A 120 -7.32 14.97 6.75
CA GLU A 120 -8.21 15.76 7.61
C GLU A 120 -8.70 17.06 6.92
N ASP A 121 -8.07 17.47 5.80
CA ASP A 121 -8.57 18.58 5.01
C ASP A 121 -9.75 18.12 4.14
N HIS A 122 -10.90 18.79 4.28
CA HIS A 122 -12.11 18.50 3.51
C HIS A 122 -11.98 18.75 2.00
N ASP A 123 -11.03 19.58 1.57
CA ASP A 123 -10.74 19.80 0.15
C ASP A 123 -9.93 18.64 -0.46
N ASN A 124 -9.39 17.78 0.39
CA ASN A 124 -8.69 16.56 0.00
C ASN A 124 -9.59 15.31 0.07
N ARG A 125 -9.18 14.30 -0.66
CA ARG A 125 -9.75 12.94 -0.62
C ARG A 125 -8.62 11.92 -0.63
N VAL A 126 -8.80 10.85 0.11
CA VAL A 126 -7.90 9.69 0.13
C VAL A 126 -8.69 8.42 -0.16
N PRO A 127 -8.10 7.39 -0.78
CA PRO A 127 -8.69 6.06 -0.79
C PRO A 127 -8.78 5.56 0.65
N ARG A 128 -9.95 5.07 1.06
CA ARG A 128 -10.12 4.47 2.39
C ARG A 128 -9.95 2.95 2.30
N ASN A 129 -9.50 2.32 3.37
CA ASN A 129 -9.27 0.88 3.40
C ASN A 129 -10.53 0.10 2.98
N TRP A 130 -11.70 0.42 3.55
CA TRP A 130 -12.95 -0.22 3.16
C TRP A 130 -13.31 -0.01 1.69
N GLN A 131 -12.93 1.14 1.09
CA GLN A 131 -13.20 1.43 -0.32
C GLN A 131 -12.33 0.62 -1.28
N THR A 132 -11.12 0.24 -0.87
CA THR A 132 -10.27 -0.62 -1.70
C THR A 132 -10.67 -2.09 -1.61
N ILE A 133 -11.29 -2.51 -0.50
CA ILE A 133 -11.77 -3.89 -0.31
C ILE A 133 -13.18 -4.07 -0.89
N TYR A 134 -14.08 -3.11 -0.66
CA TYR A 134 -15.46 -3.09 -1.15
C TYR A 134 -15.76 -1.77 -1.85
N PRO A 135 -15.26 -1.55 -3.10
CA PRO A 135 -15.39 -0.28 -3.79
C PRO A 135 -16.85 0.05 -4.08
N GLY A 136 -17.17 1.32 -3.88
CA GLY A 136 -18.51 1.87 -4.09
C GLY A 136 -18.59 3.30 -3.61
N GLU A 137 -19.65 3.95 -4.04
CA GLU A 137 -19.95 5.31 -3.64
C GLU A 137 -20.11 5.44 -2.13
N ARG A 138 -19.76 6.61 -1.64
CA ARG A 138 -20.05 7.04 -0.28
C ARG A 138 -21.39 7.77 -0.29
N PRO A 139 -22.46 7.17 0.25
CA PRO A 139 -23.78 7.84 0.25
C PRO A 139 -23.74 9.13 1.08
N ALA A 140 -24.72 10.02 0.85
CA ALA A 140 -24.77 11.30 1.54
C ALA A 140 -24.95 11.17 3.07
N ASP A 141 -25.63 10.10 3.48
CA ASP A 141 -25.86 9.73 4.89
C ASP A 141 -24.83 8.75 5.44
N PHE A 142 -23.65 8.67 4.81
CA PHE A 142 -22.61 7.75 5.22
C PHE A 142 -22.17 7.97 6.67
N ASP A 143 -22.31 6.91 7.46
CA ASP A 143 -21.76 6.82 8.80
C ASP A 143 -20.81 5.59 8.87
N PRO A 144 -19.51 5.79 9.13
CA PRO A 144 -18.55 4.70 9.19
C PRO A 144 -18.84 3.69 10.31
N HIS A 145 -19.62 4.07 11.33
CA HIS A 145 -20.00 3.18 12.43
C HIS A 145 -21.12 2.21 12.07
N THR A 146 -21.94 2.55 11.09
CA THR A 146 -23.10 1.76 10.68
C THR A 146 -22.96 1.10 9.32
N ASP A 147 -22.09 1.60 8.43
CA ASP A 147 -21.87 1.02 7.10
C ASP A 147 -21.35 -0.42 7.17
N GLN A 148 -22.05 -1.33 6.48
CA GLN A 148 -21.75 -2.76 6.51
C GLN A 148 -20.35 -3.11 5.92
N ARG A 149 -19.87 -2.31 4.94
CA ARG A 149 -18.56 -2.50 4.31
C ARG A 149 -17.45 -2.17 5.31
N VAL A 150 -17.59 -1.06 6.03
CA VAL A 150 -16.67 -0.65 7.10
C VAL A 150 -16.62 -1.71 8.20
N ARG A 151 -17.76 -2.19 8.66
CA ARG A 151 -17.87 -3.26 9.66
C ARG A 151 -17.25 -4.58 9.18
N ALA A 152 -17.42 -4.91 7.89
CA ALA A 152 -16.81 -6.12 7.32
C ALA A 152 -15.28 -6.03 7.33
N VAL A 153 -14.71 -4.90 6.90
CA VAL A 153 -13.26 -4.67 6.93
C VAL A 153 -12.74 -4.65 8.36
N ASP A 154 -13.45 -4.03 9.30
CA ASP A 154 -13.04 -4.03 10.72
C ASP A 154 -12.95 -5.45 11.29
N ARG A 155 -13.91 -6.33 10.97
CA ARG A 155 -13.84 -7.75 11.37
C ARG A 155 -12.66 -8.48 10.72
N GLN A 156 -12.37 -8.21 9.44
CA GLN A 156 -11.24 -8.81 8.74
C GLN A 156 -9.90 -8.37 9.34
N LEU A 157 -9.75 -7.08 9.65
CA LEU A 157 -8.56 -6.54 10.30
C LEU A 157 -8.34 -7.14 11.71
N LYS A 158 -9.41 -7.29 12.49
CA LYS A 158 -9.36 -7.93 13.81
C LYS A 158 -8.95 -9.40 13.71
N MET A 159 -9.49 -10.13 12.73
CA MET A 159 -9.10 -11.50 12.46
C MET A 159 -7.61 -11.58 12.07
N PHE A 160 -7.17 -10.73 11.14
CA PHE A 160 -5.78 -10.71 10.69
C PHE A 160 -4.81 -10.35 11.82
N ALA A 161 -5.14 -9.36 12.65
CA ALA A 161 -4.33 -9.01 13.83
C ALA A 161 -4.17 -10.18 14.82
N GLY A 162 -5.16 -11.07 14.90
CA GLY A 162 -5.07 -12.31 15.68
C GLY A 162 -4.14 -13.37 15.06
N LEU A 163 -4.06 -13.42 13.72
CA LEU A 163 -3.19 -14.35 12.99
C LEU A 163 -1.76 -13.83 12.83
N ALA A 164 -1.57 -12.51 12.87
CA ALA A 164 -0.30 -11.81 12.74
C ALA A 164 0.00 -10.98 14.00
N PRO A 165 0.36 -11.59 15.14
CA PRO A 165 0.68 -10.87 16.37
C PRO A 165 1.80 -9.85 16.14
N GLY A 166 1.59 -8.62 16.62
CA GLY A 166 2.52 -7.50 16.42
C GLY A 166 2.21 -6.61 15.21
N PHE A 167 1.42 -7.08 14.23
CA PHE A 167 1.06 -6.29 13.05
C PHE A 167 0.42 -4.95 13.41
N ALA A 168 -0.61 -4.96 14.26
CA ALA A 168 -1.33 -3.73 14.64
C ALA A 168 -0.45 -2.69 15.35
N ALA A 169 0.59 -3.13 16.06
CA ALA A 169 1.54 -2.23 16.72
C ALA A 169 2.53 -1.61 15.71
N MET A 170 2.90 -2.34 14.67
CA MET A 170 3.83 -1.87 13.65
C MET A 170 3.15 -1.06 12.56
N HIS A 171 1.93 -1.43 12.20
CA HIS A 171 1.16 -0.81 11.13
C HIS A 171 -0.30 -0.63 11.59
N PRO A 172 -0.58 0.41 12.41
CA PRO A 172 -1.93 0.69 12.87
C PRO A 172 -2.80 1.08 11.67
N ILE A 173 -3.78 0.23 11.36
CA ILE A 173 -4.73 0.40 10.27
C ILE A 173 -6.15 0.17 10.79
N ALA A 174 -7.08 1.02 10.39
CA ALA A 174 -8.51 0.89 10.66
C ALA A 174 -9.29 0.78 9.34
N ALA A 175 -10.52 0.34 9.43
CA ALA A 175 -11.36 0.18 8.24
C ALA A 175 -11.55 1.50 7.48
N ASP A 176 -11.69 2.64 8.17
CA ASP A 176 -11.85 3.97 7.54
C ASP A 176 -10.55 4.79 7.50
N SER A 177 -9.39 4.18 7.74
CA SER A 177 -8.10 4.88 7.57
C SER A 177 -7.72 5.02 6.09
N PRO A 178 -6.87 6.03 5.74
CA PRO A 178 -6.28 6.11 4.41
C PRO A 178 -5.55 4.83 4.02
N GLN A 179 -5.70 4.39 2.77
CA GLN A 179 -5.10 3.17 2.24
C GLN A 179 -4.07 3.46 1.15
N GLU A 180 -3.17 2.53 0.95
CA GLU A 180 -2.12 2.60 -0.07
C GLU A 180 -2.65 2.25 -1.48
N CYS A 181 -2.08 2.91 -2.49
CA CYS A 181 -2.48 2.71 -3.89
C CYS A 181 -2.14 1.32 -4.44
N SER A 182 -1.21 0.61 -3.81
CA SER A 182 -0.91 -0.78 -4.17
C SER A 182 -2.12 -1.71 -4.04
N GLU A 183 -3.08 -1.39 -3.15
CA GLU A 183 -4.36 -2.10 -3.09
C GLU A 183 -5.23 -1.85 -4.32
N ILE A 184 -5.13 -0.67 -4.94
CA ILE A 184 -5.89 -0.34 -6.16
C ILE A 184 -5.27 -1.03 -7.36
N THR A 185 -3.94 -0.94 -7.56
CA THR A 185 -3.24 -1.57 -8.67
C THR A 185 -3.29 -3.10 -8.61
N ALA A 186 -3.50 -3.67 -7.42
CA ALA A 186 -3.69 -5.10 -7.25
C ALA A 186 -4.91 -5.66 -7.98
N HIS A 187 -5.94 -4.85 -8.26
CA HIS A 187 -7.14 -5.29 -8.95
C HIS A 187 -6.89 -5.73 -10.41
N VAL A 188 -5.81 -5.25 -11.00
CA VAL A 188 -5.34 -5.69 -12.33
C VAL A 188 -4.10 -6.58 -12.27
N PHE A 189 -3.76 -7.08 -11.08
CA PHE A 189 -2.63 -7.99 -10.84
C PHE A 189 -1.28 -7.44 -11.32
N GLN A 190 -1.10 -6.12 -11.21
CA GLN A 190 0.13 -5.40 -11.53
C GLN A 190 0.54 -4.53 -10.34
N SER A 191 0.73 -5.18 -9.18
CA SER A 191 1.02 -4.51 -7.92
C SER A 191 2.14 -5.16 -7.16
N LEU A 192 3.02 -4.36 -6.60
CA LEU A 192 4.13 -4.81 -5.76
C LEU A 192 3.67 -5.30 -4.36
N ARG A 193 2.40 -5.04 -3.98
CA ARG A 193 1.88 -5.50 -2.69
C ARG A 193 1.93 -7.01 -2.50
N PHE A 194 1.83 -7.78 -3.60
CA PHE A 194 1.83 -9.24 -3.51
C PHE A 194 3.13 -9.79 -2.93
N ASP A 195 4.25 -9.06 -3.14
CA ASP A 195 5.54 -9.43 -2.60
C ASP A 195 5.64 -9.24 -1.07
N THR A 196 4.83 -8.39 -0.49
CA THR A 196 4.78 -8.26 0.99
C THR A 196 4.11 -9.44 1.66
N THR A 197 3.20 -10.14 0.96
CA THR A 197 2.41 -11.26 1.48
C THR A 197 2.96 -12.62 1.04
N PHE A 198 3.45 -12.71 -0.19
CA PHE A 198 3.92 -13.94 -0.80
C PHE A 198 5.38 -13.81 -1.24
N ARG A 199 6.05 -14.93 -1.45
CA ARG A 199 7.36 -14.98 -2.07
C ARG A 199 7.18 -15.11 -3.58
N VAL A 200 7.37 -14.04 -4.33
CA VAL A 200 7.02 -13.96 -5.76
C VAL A 200 8.09 -13.31 -6.64
N PRO A 201 9.36 -13.74 -6.57
CA PRO A 201 10.46 -13.05 -7.25
C PRO A 201 10.34 -13.02 -8.79
N SER A 202 9.77 -14.07 -9.41
CA SER A 202 9.55 -14.08 -10.87
C SER A 202 8.43 -13.14 -11.29
N TYR A 203 7.39 -13.01 -10.49
CA TYR A 203 6.31 -12.06 -10.72
C TYR A 203 6.81 -10.61 -10.61
N LEU A 204 7.66 -10.29 -9.63
CA LEU A 204 8.24 -8.95 -9.51
C LEU A 204 9.02 -8.57 -10.77
N ARG A 205 9.92 -9.42 -11.23
CA ARG A 205 10.65 -9.18 -12.49
C ARG A 205 9.71 -9.00 -13.68
N TRP A 206 8.63 -9.75 -13.73
CA TRP A 206 7.64 -9.59 -14.78
C TRP A 206 6.93 -8.24 -14.70
N VAL A 207 6.44 -7.82 -13.53
CA VAL A 207 5.76 -6.52 -13.34
C VAL A 207 6.69 -5.36 -13.72
N GLU A 208 7.95 -5.42 -13.31
CA GLU A 208 8.96 -4.41 -13.65
C GLU A 208 9.22 -4.34 -15.15
N ALA A 209 9.34 -5.48 -15.82
CA ALA A 209 9.54 -5.55 -17.27
C ALA A 209 8.26 -5.19 -18.08
N TYR A 210 7.07 -5.56 -17.58
CA TYR A 210 5.79 -5.23 -18.20
C TYR A 210 5.49 -3.74 -18.08
N GLY A 211 5.93 -3.11 -17.00
CA GLY A 211 5.67 -1.73 -16.64
C GLY A 211 4.36 -1.54 -15.86
N HIS A 212 4.12 -0.32 -15.43
CA HIS A 212 3.02 0.02 -14.52
C HIS A 212 1.93 0.88 -15.18
N HIS A 213 2.01 1.14 -16.49
CA HIS A 213 1.12 2.09 -17.17
C HIS A 213 -0.35 1.63 -17.10
N GLU A 214 -0.64 0.37 -17.46
CA GLU A 214 -2.00 -0.19 -17.40
C GLU A 214 -2.56 -0.19 -15.98
N ALA A 215 -1.71 -0.47 -14.97
CA ALA A 215 -2.09 -0.41 -13.56
C ALA A 215 -2.52 1.00 -13.14
N PHE A 216 -1.81 2.04 -13.60
CA PHE A 216 -2.16 3.43 -13.27
C PHE A 216 -3.31 3.97 -14.09
N GLU A 217 -3.53 3.50 -15.32
CA GLU A 217 -4.76 3.75 -16.05
C GLU A 217 -5.98 3.18 -15.29
N PHE A 218 -5.88 1.95 -14.81
CA PHE A 218 -6.93 1.38 -13.97
C PHE A 218 -7.07 2.14 -12.65
N HIS A 219 -5.96 2.54 -12.02
CA HIS A 219 -5.95 3.35 -10.81
C HIS A 219 -6.75 4.65 -11.01
N LYS A 220 -6.59 5.34 -12.14
CA LYS A 220 -7.37 6.54 -12.46
C LYS A 220 -8.86 6.25 -12.56
N ARG A 221 -9.25 5.18 -13.27
CA ARG A 221 -10.66 4.74 -13.36
C ARG A 221 -11.24 4.39 -11.98
N PHE A 222 -10.45 3.76 -11.12
CA PHE A 222 -10.86 3.46 -9.77
C PHE A 222 -11.14 4.72 -8.94
N LEU A 223 -10.27 5.73 -9.04
CA LEU A 223 -10.47 7.02 -8.37
C LEU A 223 -11.70 7.74 -8.90
N GLN A 224 -11.91 7.75 -10.21
CA GLN A 224 -13.12 8.31 -10.86
C GLN A 224 -14.37 7.64 -10.32
N TYR A 225 -14.38 6.31 -10.18
CA TYR A 225 -15.49 5.57 -9.62
C TYR A 225 -15.76 5.93 -8.15
N LEU A 226 -14.72 6.06 -7.33
CA LEU A 226 -14.89 6.45 -5.93
C LEU A 226 -15.33 7.90 -5.76
N GLN A 227 -15.04 8.76 -6.73
CA GLN A 227 -15.25 10.20 -6.66
C GLN A 227 -16.73 10.58 -6.73
N ALA A 228 -17.56 9.78 -7.42
CA ALA A 228 -19.03 9.91 -7.46
C ALA A 228 -19.51 11.35 -7.71
N GLY A 229 -18.91 12.05 -8.69
CA GLY A 229 -19.33 13.39 -9.08
C GLY A 229 -18.95 14.54 -8.13
N VAL A 230 -18.28 14.27 -7.00
CA VAL A 230 -17.78 15.31 -6.08
C VAL A 230 -16.28 15.50 -6.27
N PRO A 231 -15.83 16.48 -7.06
CA PRO A 231 -14.42 16.70 -7.28
C PRO A 231 -13.74 17.20 -5.99
N ARG A 232 -12.73 16.45 -5.55
CA ARG A 232 -11.81 16.85 -4.48
C ARG A 232 -10.42 16.42 -4.89
N ARG A 233 -9.40 17.08 -4.37
CA ARG A 233 -8.01 16.72 -4.65
C ARG A 233 -7.69 15.37 -4.02
N TRP A 234 -7.20 14.44 -4.82
CA TRP A 234 -6.71 13.17 -4.32
C TRP A 234 -5.33 13.33 -3.67
N VAL A 235 -5.19 12.79 -2.48
CA VAL A 235 -3.90 12.59 -1.82
C VAL A 235 -3.66 11.08 -1.76
N LEU A 236 -2.59 10.65 -2.39
CA LEU A 236 -2.28 9.28 -2.73
C LEU A 236 -0.93 8.89 -2.13
N LYS A 237 -0.85 7.74 -1.49
CA LYS A 237 0.37 7.31 -0.84
C LYS A 237 0.63 5.82 -1.08
N CYS A 238 1.84 5.51 -1.45
CA CYS A 238 2.39 4.15 -1.40
C CYS A 238 3.92 4.25 -1.52
N PRO A 239 4.70 3.50 -0.74
CA PRO A 239 6.14 3.40 -0.98
C PRO A 239 6.46 2.90 -2.39
N ASP A 240 5.62 2.01 -2.93
CA ASP A 240 5.78 1.42 -4.26
C ASP A 240 5.62 2.42 -5.42
N HIS A 241 5.07 3.62 -5.18
CA HIS A 241 5.03 4.69 -6.18
C HIS A 241 6.42 5.02 -6.72
N THR A 242 7.46 4.86 -5.90
CA THR A 242 8.85 5.08 -6.29
C THR A 242 9.27 4.25 -7.51
N PHE A 243 8.70 3.05 -7.67
CA PHE A 243 8.97 2.16 -8.80
C PHE A 243 8.05 2.38 -10.01
N SER A 244 7.09 3.30 -9.89
CA SER A 244 6.03 3.51 -10.91
C SER A 244 5.97 4.96 -11.38
N LEU A 245 7.01 5.76 -11.15
CA LEU A 245 7.00 7.21 -11.40
C LEU A 245 6.70 7.57 -12.85
N GLU A 246 7.26 6.82 -13.82
CA GLU A 246 6.98 7.02 -15.24
C GLU A 246 5.49 6.87 -15.57
N ALA A 247 4.88 5.80 -15.08
CA ALA A 247 3.46 5.55 -15.28
C ALA A 247 2.58 6.60 -14.58
N ILE A 248 2.97 7.01 -13.37
CA ILE A 248 2.26 8.06 -12.63
C ILE A 248 2.28 9.36 -13.42
N MET A 249 3.44 9.79 -13.90
CA MET A 249 3.58 11.05 -14.64
C MET A 249 2.87 11.01 -16.00
N ALA A 250 2.85 9.86 -16.66
CA ALA A 250 2.12 9.69 -17.91
C ALA A 250 0.59 9.78 -17.72
N VAL A 251 0.06 9.16 -16.67
CA VAL A 251 -1.40 9.11 -16.40
C VAL A 251 -1.90 10.38 -15.70
N TYR A 252 -1.04 11.02 -14.89
CA TYR A 252 -1.34 12.23 -14.11
C TYR A 252 -0.30 13.33 -14.41
N PRO A 253 -0.35 13.94 -15.59
CA PRO A 253 0.66 14.90 -16.02
C PRO A 253 0.71 16.18 -15.16
N ASP A 254 -0.34 16.45 -14.39
CA ASP A 254 -0.46 17.56 -13.46
C ASP A 254 -0.21 17.16 -11.97
N ALA A 255 0.26 15.96 -11.70
CA ALA A 255 0.50 15.48 -10.33
C ALA A 255 1.54 16.32 -9.58
N HIS A 256 1.32 16.48 -8.28
CA HIS A 256 2.29 17.04 -7.33
C HIS A 256 2.92 15.90 -6.51
N PHE A 257 4.18 16.07 -6.10
CA PHE A 257 4.94 15.05 -5.40
C PHE A 257 5.50 15.59 -4.07
N VAL A 258 5.19 14.91 -2.98
CA VAL A 258 5.81 15.15 -1.67
C VAL A 258 6.74 13.98 -1.39
N VAL A 259 8.05 14.24 -1.37
CA VAL A 259 9.07 13.21 -1.14
C VAL A 259 9.51 13.27 0.32
N VAL A 260 9.22 12.22 1.09
CA VAL A 260 9.56 12.17 2.51
C VAL A 260 10.83 11.36 2.72
N HIS A 261 11.82 11.98 3.34
CA HIS A 261 13.15 11.41 3.58
C HIS A 261 13.36 11.01 5.03
N ARG A 262 14.02 9.89 5.21
CA ARG A 262 14.51 9.36 6.49
C ARG A 262 15.72 8.49 6.22
N ASP A 263 16.61 8.39 7.21
CA ASP A 263 17.75 7.46 7.15
C ASP A 263 17.25 6.02 6.89
N PRO A 264 17.57 5.43 5.72
CA PRO A 264 17.09 4.10 5.35
C PRO A 264 17.64 3.00 6.27
N ILE A 265 18.84 3.15 6.81
CA ILE A 265 19.47 2.15 7.68
C ILE A 265 18.68 2.03 8.98
N ALA A 266 18.18 3.15 9.50
CA ALA A 266 17.38 3.17 10.72
C ALA A 266 16.02 2.46 10.59
N VAL A 267 15.55 2.20 9.37
CA VAL A 267 14.20 1.64 9.13
C VAL A 267 14.18 0.25 8.51
N LEU A 268 15.26 -0.19 7.83
CA LEU A 268 15.28 -1.46 7.10
C LEU A 268 14.97 -2.68 7.97
N GLY A 269 15.50 -2.76 9.19
CA GLY A 269 15.18 -3.84 10.12
C GLY A 269 13.67 -3.91 10.43
N SER A 270 13.02 -2.75 10.57
CA SER A 270 11.56 -2.67 10.77
C SER A 270 10.79 -3.09 9.53
N VAL A 271 11.28 -2.80 8.33
CA VAL A 271 10.65 -3.21 7.07
C VAL A 271 10.75 -4.72 6.90
N ALA A 272 11.93 -5.30 7.12
CA ALA A 272 12.14 -6.74 7.05
C ALA A 272 11.26 -7.49 8.05
N HIS A 273 11.18 -7.01 9.29
CA HIS A 273 10.32 -7.60 10.30
C HIS A 273 8.83 -7.47 9.95
N LEU A 274 8.38 -6.34 9.42
CA LEU A 274 7.00 -6.19 8.95
C LEU A 274 6.68 -7.20 7.84
N THR A 275 7.59 -7.40 6.89
CA THR A 275 7.45 -8.41 5.82
C THR A 275 7.34 -9.81 6.40
N GLU A 276 8.18 -10.16 7.37
CA GLU A 276 8.11 -11.44 8.08
C GLU A 276 6.74 -11.65 8.75
N VAL A 277 6.26 -10.65 9.50
CA VAL A 277 4.96 -10.71 10.20
C VAL A 277 3.80 -10.83 9.23
N LEU A 278 3.84 -10.12 8.10
CA LEU A 278 2.80 -10.19 7.08
C LEU A 278 2.77 -11.54 6.37
N ARG A 279 3.91 -12.19 6.17
CA ARG A 279 4.01 -13.51 5.51
C ARG A 279 3.60 -14.68 6.40
N LYS A 280 3.83 -14.59 7.72
CA LYS A 280 3.60 -15.70 8.68
C LYS A 280 2.21 -16.37 8.59
N PRO A 281 1.10 -15.66 8.45
CA PRO A 281 -0.20 -16.33 8.31
C PRO A 281 -0.36 -17.13 7.00
N PHE A 282 0.35 -16.74 5.96
CA PHE A 282 0.14 -17.24 4.59
C PHE A 282 1.17 -18.31 4.17
N LEU A 283 2.38 -18.26 4.72
CA LEU A 283 3.51 -19.09 4.29
C LEU A 283 4.07 -19.93 5.43
N SER A 284 4.40 -21.17 5.11
CA SER A 284 5.12 -22.10 6.01
C SER A 284 6.65 -22.08 5.81
N ASN A 285 7.16 -21.49 4.72
CA ASN A 285 8.58 -21.41 4.39
C ASN A 285 9.07 -19.95 4.47
N ILE A 286 9.31 -19.47 5.67
CA ILE A 286 9.83 -18.11 5.90
C ILE A 286 11.30 -18.21 6.27
N ASP A 287 12.15 -17.54 5.48
CA ASP A 287 13.58 -17.38 5.74
C ASP A 287 13.91 -15.90 5.99
N PRO A 288 14.28 -15.53 7.22
CA PRO A 288 14.65 -14.16 7.54
C PRO A 288 15.85 -13.63 6.71
N ALA A 289 16.80 -14.48 6.34
CA ALA A 289 17.94 -14.07 5.54
C ALA A 289 17.51 -13.69 4.11
N GLU A 290 16.60 -14.45 3.52
CA GLU A 290 16.02 -14.15 2.21
C GLU A 290 15.19 -12.86 2.25
N ILE A 291 14.38 -12.66 3.30
CA ILE A 291 13.62 -11.41 3.50
C ILE A 291 14.58 -10.23 3.58
N GLY A 292 15.67 -10.35 4.33
CA GLY A 292 16.66 -9.29 4.44
C GLY A 292 17.29 -8.94 3.09
N ALA A 293 17.73 -9.96 2.33
CA ALA A 293 18.32 -9.75 1.01
C ALA A 293 17.33 -9.06 0.05
N GLN A 294 16.08 -9.50 0.03
CA GLN A 294 15.02 -8.94 -0.80
C GLN A 294 14.70 -7.49 -0.42
N VAL A 295 14.46 -7.22 0.86
CA VAL A 295 14.14 -5.88 1.37
C VAL A 295 15.32 -4.93 1.17
N GLY A 296 16.56 -5.39 1.41
CA GLY A 296 17.76 -4.61 1.18
C GLY A 296 17.89 -4.19 -0.29
N ALA A 297 17.86 -5.16 -1.22
CA ALA A 297 17.96 -4.88 -2.64
C ALA A 297 16.85 -3.93 -3.13
N ARG A 298 15.62 -4.18 -2.73
CA ARG A 298 14.45 -3.39 -3.11
C ARG A 298 14.58 -1.92 -2.72
N TRP A 299 14.98 -1.64 -1.49
CA TRP A 299 15.00 -0.26 -1.00
C TRP A 299 16.30 0.47 -1.28
N ILE A 300 17.40 -0.23 -1.60
CA ILE A 300 18.57 0.37 -2.26
C ILE A 300 18.16 0.90 -3.65
N GLU A 301 17.48 0.08 -4.45
CA GLU A 301 16.94 0.50 -5.74
C GLU A 301 15.97 1.68 -5.58
N GLY A 302 15.02 1.60 -4.63
CA GLY A 302 14.07 2.69 -4.35
C GLY A 302 14.75 4.00 -3.99
N ALA A 303 15.84 3.97 -3.22
CA ALA A 303 16.62 5.17 -2.90
C ALA A 303 17.30 5.78 -4.14
N ASN A 304 17.83 4.93 -5.03
CA ASN A 304 18.43 5.38 -6.29
C ASN A 304 17.38 6.00 -7.23
N LEU A 305 16.20 5.39 -7.34
CA LEU A 305 15.09 5.94 -8.12
C LEU A 305 14.61 7.30 -7.60
N LEU A 306 14.61 7.52 -6.28
CA LEU A 306 14.28 8.83 -5.71
C LEU A 306 15.36 9.88 -6.02
N LEU A 307 16.65 9.50 -6.02
CA LEU A 307 17.75 10.37 -6.46
C LEU A 307 17.63 10.73 -7.94
N GLU A 308 17.28 9.77 -8.78
CA GLU A 308 17.06 9.99 -10.21
C GLU A 308 15.85 10.89 -10.45
N PHE A 309 14.74 10.63 -9.75
CA PHE A 309 13.53 11.46 -9.82
C PHE A 309 13.80 12.92 -9.47
N ASP A 310 14.64 13.16 -8.47
CA ASP A 310 14.97 14.53 -8.07
C ASP A 310 15.73 15.31 -9.16
N ARG A 311 16.52 14.61 -9.97
CA ARG A 311 17.33 15.19 -11.06
C ARG A 311 16.55 15.33 -12.38
N ARG A 312 15.28 14.90 -12.43
CA ARG A 312 14.48 14.93 -13.65
C ARG A 312 14.16 16.36 -14.08
N PRO A 313 14.54 16.75 -15.31
CA PRO A 313 14.28 18.12 -15.81
C PRO A 313 12.81 18.33 -16.24
N ASP A 314 12.07 17.25 -16.50
CA ASP A 314 10.65 17.26 -16.89
C ASP A 314 9.69 17.38 -15.71
N VAL A 315 10.19 17.29 -14.48
CA VAL A 315 9.42 17.56 -13.26
C VAL A 315 9.81 18.94 -12.72
N ALA A 316 8.95 19.93 -12.99
CA ALA A 316 9.20 21.30 -12.55
C ALA A 316 9.34 21.37 -11.00
N PRO A 317 10.24 22.23 -10.47
CA PRO A 317 10.46 22.35 -9.03
C PRO A 317 9.18 22.64 -8.24
N GLU A 318 8.23 23.36 -8.82
CA GLU A 318 6.94 23.70 -8.19
C GLU A 318 6.02 22.49 -8.02
N ARG A 319 6.32 21.40 -8.70
CA ARG A 319 5.54 20.15 -8.62
C ARG A 319 6.10 19.14 -7.63
N LYS A 320 7.27 19.38 -7.04
CA LYS A 320 7.88 18.49 -6.05
C LYS A 320 8.39 19.26 -4.83
N ILE A 321 8.22 18.67 -3.65
CA ILE A 321 8.71 19.21 -2.39
C ILE A 321 9.32 18.09 -1.54
N HIS A 322 10.43 18.38 -0.88
CA HIS A 322 11.11 17.46 0.03
C HIS A 322 10.74 17.78 1.47
N VAL A 323 10.48 16.71 2.24
CA VAL A 323 10.11 16.74 3.65
C VAL A 323 11.01 15.78 4.41
N HIS A 324 11.57 16.21 5.54
CA HIS A 324 12.39 15.34 6.39
C HIS A 324 11.55 14.77 7.54
N TYR A 325 11.75 13.49 7.85
CA TYR A 325 11.03 12.79 8.92
C TYR A 325 11.12 13.51 10.26
N GLU A 326 12.31 14.00 10.62
CA GLU A 326 12.58 14.70 11.87
C GLU A 326 11.79 16.03 11.95
N GLU A 327 11.69 16.76 10.83
CA GLU A 327 10.90 17.96 10.72
C GLU A 327 9.41 17.65 10.83
N LEU A 328 8.94 16.64 10.09
CA LEU A 328 7.55 16.18 10.11
C LEU A 328 7.10 15.75 11.51
N THR A 329 7.97 15.12 12.29
CA THR A 329 7.65 14.69 13.65
C THR A 329 7.73 15.78 14.69
N ARG A 330 8.61 16.77 14.49
CA ARG A 330 8.83 17.91 15.40
C ARG A 330 7.77 18.99 15.22
N SER A 331 7.48 19.34 13.97
CA SER A 331 6.63 20.48 13.61
C SER A 331 5.67 20.13 12.47
N PRO A 332 4.76 19.14 12.67
CA PRO A 332 3.94 18.59 11.58
C PRO A 332 3.06 19.68 10.92
N LEU A 333 2.48 20.61 11.68
CA LEU A 333 1.64 21.68 11.13
C LEU A 333 2.44 22.60 10.21
N ALA A 334 3.64 23.02 10.60
CA ALA A 334 4.50 23.86 9.78
C ALA A 334 4.91 23.16 8.47
N VAL A 335 5.11 21.84 8.50
CA VAL A 335 5.36 21.05 7.28
C VAL A 335 4.14 21.07 6.37
N ILE A 336 2.92 20.92 6.90
CA ILE A 336 1.67 21.01 6.12
C ILE A 336 1.53 22.40 5.50
N GLU A 337 1.69 23.47 6.28
CA GLU A 337 1.63 24.85 5.79
C GLU A 337 2.63 25.08 4.64
N ARG A 338 3.85 24.56 4.77
CA ARG A 338 4.88 24.65 3.74
C ARG A 338 4.51 23.88 2.47
N ILE A 339 3.92 22.69 2.58
CA ILE A 339 3.43 21.90 1.43
C ILE A 339 2.34 22.66 0.69
N TYR A 340 1.35 23.20 1.41
CA TYR A 340 0.25 23.94 0.80
C TYR A 340 0.72 25.23 0.13
N SER A 341 1.61 25.99 0.79
CA SER A 341 2.22 27.18 0.23
C SER A 341 3.02 26.86 -1.04
N HIS A 342 3.83 25.80 -1.02
CA HIS A 342 4.65 25.39 -2.16
C HIS A 342 3.81 25.05 -3.39
N PHE A 343 2.72 24.31 -3.21
CA PHE A 343 1.80 23.94 -4.29
C PHE A 343 0.75 25.03 -4.58
N ARG A 344 0.84 26.20 -3.92
CA ARG A 344 -0.13 27.30 -4.03
C ARG A 344 -1.57 26.87 -3.78
N LEU A 345 -1.77 25.99 -2.81
CA LEU A 345 -3.06 25.47 -2.41
C LEU A 345 -3.63 26.27 -1.24
N PRO A 346 -4.94 26.52 -1.21
CA PRO A 346 -5.57 27.16 -0.06
C PRO A 346 -5.57 26.21 1.15
N LEU A 347 -5.05 26.65 2.28
CA LEU A 347 -5.17 25.96 3.56
C LEU A 347 -6.16 26.72 4.44
N ARG A 348 -7.37 26.20 4.59
CA ARG A 348 -8.46 26.86 5.31
C ARG A 348 -8.31 26.68 6.82
N ALA A 349 -8.81 27.63 7.60
CA ALA A 349 -8.77 27.55 9.07
C ALA A 349 -9.41 26.29 9.64
N GLN A 350 -10.48 25.79 9.01
CA GLN A 350 -11.12 24.54 9.40
C GLN A 350 -10.19 23.33 9.21
N ALA A 351 -9.45 23.28 8.11
CA ALA A 351 -8.44 22.22 7.86
C ALA A 351 -7.31 22.30 8.88
N VAL A 352 -6.81 23.50 9.18
CA VAL A 352 -5.79 23.72 10.24
C VAL A 352 -6.28 23.20 11.59
N ALA A 353 -7.52 23.49 11.96
CA ALA A 353 -8.10 23.01 13.21
C ALA A 353 -8.18 21.46 13.27
N ALA A 354 -8.71 20.84 12.22
CA ALA A 354 -8.84 19.36 12.14
C ALA A 354 -7.46 18.66 12.15
N ILE A 355 -6.49 19.18 11.40
CA ILE A 355 -5.11 18.68 11.37
C ILE A 355 -4.47 18.82 12.76
N SER A 356 -4.67 19.97 13.44
CA SER A 356 -4.12 20.21 14.78
C SER A 356 -4.72 19.25 15.81
N GLU A 357 -6.02 19.01 15.75
CA GLU A 357 -6.69 18.02 16.58
C GLU A 357 -6.11 16.62 16.34
N LYS A 358 -5.91 16.23 15.09
CA LYS A 358 -5.29 14.95 14.72
C LYS A 358 -3.87 14.81 15.25
N ILE A 359 -3.06 15.87 15.21
CA ILE A 359 -1.71 15.91 15.77
C ILE A 359 -1.74 15.68 17.29
N LEU A 360 -2.69 16.32 17.99
CA LEU A 360 -2.84 16.19 19.45
C LEU A 360 -3.38 14.81 19.86
N ALA A 361 -4.25 14.22 19.06
CA ALA A 361 -4.87 12.92 19.31
C ALA A 361 -3.90 11.74 19.24
N LYS A 362 -2.59 11.97 19.17
CA LYS A 362 -1.51 10.97 19.07
C LYS A 362 -1.97 9.56 19.38
N PRO A 363 -1.80 8.59 18.49
CA PRO A 363 -2.14 7.21 18.81
C PRO A 363 -1.42 6.82 20.11
N HIS A 364 -2.17 6.27 21.08
CA HIS A 364 -1.61 5.78 22.35
C HIS A 364 -0.42 4.86 22.06
N GLY A 365 0.80 5.26 22.46
CA GLY A 365 2.04 4.52 22.26
C GLY A 365 3.03 5.18 21.30
N GLY A 366 2.65 6.25 20.60
CA GLY A 366 3.50 6.82 19.53
C GLY A 366 3.78 5.75 18.46
N TYR A 367 4.48 6.06 17.38
CA TYR A 367 5.09 5.03 16.55
C TYR A 367 6.23 4.40 17.37
N GLY A 368 5.93 3.30 18.04
CA GLY A 368 6.53 2.76 19.24
C GLY A 368 8.04 2.94 19.37
N LYS A 369 8.49 3.20 20.59
CA LYS A 369 9.81 2.80 21.08
C LYS A 369 9.88 1.26 21.11
N HIS A 370 9.76 0.62 19.96
CA HIS A 370 10.10 -0.79 19.86
C HIS A 370 11.62 -0.89 19.89
N ALA A 371 12.14 -1.89 20.58
CA ALA A 371 13.55 -2.24 20.52
C ALA A 371 13.98 -2.24 19.05
N PRO A 372 15.14 -1.66 18.69
CA PRO A 372 15.57 -1.59 17.33
C PRO A 372 15.59 -3.02 16.76
N TYR A 373 14.83 -3.25 15.67
CA TYR A 373 14.83 -4.54 15.00
C TYR A 373 16.25 -4.81 14.50
N SER A 374 16.80 -5.96 14.90
CA SER A 374 18.17 -6.31 14.56
C SER A 374 18.31 -6.56 13.07
N LEU A 375 19.19 -5.81 12.41
CA LEU A 375 19.60 -6.08 11.03
C LEU A 375 20.26 -7.46 10.91
N GLU A 376 20.91 -7.92 11.97
CA GLU A 376 21.57 -9.22 12.05
C GLU A 376 20.59 -10.39 11.92
N THR A 377 19.38 -10.28 12.48
CA THR A 377 18.32 -11.28 12.33
C THR A 377 18.02 -11.56 10.86
N PHE A 378 18.10 -10.54 10.03
CA PHE A 378 17.83 -10.61 8.59
C PHE A 378 19.11 -10.68 7.76
N LYS A 379 20.28 -10.94 8.37
CA LYS A 379 21.61 -11.01 7.72
C LYS A 379 21.94 -9.76 6.87
N LEU A 380 21.41 -8.60 7.26
CA LEU A 380 21.71 -7.31 6.64
C LEU A 380 23.01 -6.75 7.24
N SER A 381 24.02 -6.55 6.41
CA SER A 381 25.30 -5.97 6.85
C SER A 381 25.21 -4.44 6.95
N PRO A 382 25.41 -3.84 8.15
CA PRO A 382 25.41 -2.39 8.29
C PRO A 382 26.42 -1.69 7.37
N GLN A 383 27.63 -2.27 7.20
CA GLN A 383 28.69 -1.70 6.35
C GLN A 383 28.27 -1.67 4.87
N MET A 384 27.68 -2.77 4.38
CA MET A 384 27.17 -2.84 3.01
C MET A 384 26.05 -1.82 2.81
N LEU A 385 25.10 -1.72 3.74
CA LEU A 385 24.00 -0.76 3.67
C LEU A 385 24.51 0.69 3.70
N GLN A 386 25.48 1.03 4.57
CA GLN A 386 26.09 2.35 4.61
C GLN A 386 26.70 2.73 3.26
N SER A 387 27.43 1.81 2.62
CA SER A 387 28.01 2.03 1.30
C SER A 387 26.96 2.24 0.22
N GLN A 388 25.93 1.39 0.18
CA GLN A 388 24.90 1.42 -0.86
C GLN A 388 23.96 2.63 -0.75
N PHE A 389 23.62 3.05 0.49
CA PHE A 389 22.78 4.22 0.72
C PHE A 389 23.55 5.55 0.83
N ALA A 390 24.91 5.53 0.76
CA ALA A 390 25.72 6.74 0.94
C ALA A 390 25.29 7.93 0.05
N PRO A 391 24.97 7.75 -1.26
CA PRO A 391 24.52 8.87 -2.09
C PRO A 391 23.19 9.48 -1.57
N TYR A 392 22.22 8.65 -1.19
CA TYR A 392 20.93 9.09 -0.68
C TYR A 392 21.07 9.78 0.69
N VAL A 393 21.81 9.17 1.61
CA VAL A 393 22.06 9.72 2.96
C VAL A 393 22.78 11.05 2.88
N SER A 394 23.81 11.17 2.01
CA SER A 394 24.55 12.42 1.85
C SER A 394 23.71 13.57 1.29
N GLN A 395 22.69 13.29 0.49
CA GLN A 395 21.82 14.29 -0.10
C GLN A 395 20.66 14.67 0.83
N TYR A 396 20.07 13.72 1.54
CA TYR A 396 18.78 13.92 2.22
C TYR A 396 18.77 13.67 3.73
N CYS A 397 19.83 13.12 4.34
CA CYS A 397 19.80 12.71 5.74
C CYS A 397 20.92 13.34 6.59
N ARG A 398 21.28 14.58 6.28
CA ARG A 398 22.31 15.36 7.00
C ARG A 398 21.73 16.08 8.20
#